data_7f9b903dd3e764aae8444bb904cb30c2
#
_entry.id   7f9b903dd3e764aae8444bb904cb30c2
#
_cell.length_a   1.000
_cell.length_b   1.000
_cell.length_c   1.000
_cell.angle_alpha   90.00
_cell.angle_beta   90.00
_cell.angle_gamma   90.00
#
_symmetry.space_group_name_H-M   'P 1'
#
loop_
_entity.id
_entity.type
_entity.pdbx_description
1 polymer ?
#
loop_
_entity_poly.entity_id
_entity_poly.type
_entity_poly.pdbx_seq_one_letter_code
_entity_poly.pdbx_strand_id
1 'polypeptide(L)'
;MATLIKHKRVEFSELFYDLVFVFAISKATALIHPIHNGVLAWDSLLDFFISVMVIINSWMIQTIYTNRYGTNSLFNMVIMFINMGLMLFISNMIGYNRQQWYYHTCWAVGTLTLTLFFQYLVQFFRGSTDSADRESIKGFLWLTGLQSLGVYLAALFPIYVGVYIFIASILLTFI
;
A
#
# COMPACT_ATOMS: atom_id res chain seq x y z
N MET A 1 -22.63 -21.56 26.22
CA MET A 1 -21.76 -20.49 26.75
C MET A 1 -21.39 -19.59 25.58
N ALA A 2 -21.81 -18.32 25.57
CA ALA A 2 -21.47 -17.38 24.53
C ALA A 2 -19.97 -17.04 24.68
N THR A 3 -19.15 -17.41 23.69
CA THR A 3 -17.75 -16.98 23.62
C THR A 3 -17.75 -15.48 23.42
N LEU A 4 -17.36 -14.74 24.46
CA LEU A 4 -17.14 -13.29 24.37
C LEU A 4 -16.09 -13.05 23.28
N ILE A 5 -16.50 -12.45 22.17
CA ILE A 5 -15.60 -11.99 21.13
C ILE A 5 -14.70 -10.95 21.78
N LYS A 6 -13.43 -11.29 21.99
CA LYS A 6 -12.44 -10.41 22.58
C LYS A 6 -12.13 -9.31 21.55
N HIS A 7 -12.83 -8.19 21.63
CA HIS A 7 -12.57 -7.04 20.77
C HIS A 7 -11.11 -6.60 20.95
N LYS A 8 -10.34 -6.65 19.85
CA LYS A 8 -8.99 -6.07 19.80
C LYS A 8 -9.13 -4.56 20.07
N ARG A 9 -8.37 -4.02 21.01
CA ARG A 9 -8.29 -2.57 21.19
C ARG A 9 -7.58 -1.97 19.98
N VAL A 10 -8.19 -0.96 19.37
CA VAL A 10 -7.57 -0.16 18.31
C VAL A 10 -6.39 0.60 18.93
N GLU A 11 -5.22 0.47 18.32
CA GLU A 11 -4.01 1.13 18.78
C GLU A 11 -3.90 2.54 18.22
N PHE A 12 -3.20 3.41 18.94
CA PHE A 12 -3.02 4.81 18.53
C PHE A 12 -2.30 4.92 17.18
N SER A 13 -1.36 4.02 16.90
CA SER A 13 -0.65 3.93 15.62
C SER A 13 -1.57 3.58 14.44
N GLU A 14 -2.59 2.74 14.66
CA GLU A 14 -3.61 2.41 13.65
C GLU A 14 -4.43 3.65 13.27
N LEU A 15 -4.87 4.42 14.27
CA LEU A 15 -5.60 5.68 14.04
C LEU A 15 -4.76 6.71 13.27
N PHE A 16 -3.47 6.82 13.60
CA PHE A 16 -2.56 7.70 12.86
C PHE A 16 -2.38 7.26 11.40
N TYR A 17 -2.28 5.96 11.16
CA TYR A 17 -2.18 5.41 9.81
C TYR A 17 -3.41 5.76 8.97
N ASP A 18 -4.60 5.65 9.55
CA ASP A 18 -5.85 6.03 8.89
C ASP A 18 -5.91 7.53 8.57
N LEU A 19 -5.39 8.38 9.46
CA LEU A 19 -5.30 9.83 9.19
C LEU A 19 -4.33 10.13 8.04
N VAL A 20 -3.21 9.44 7.97
CA VAL A 20 -2.25 9.57 6.85
C VAL A 20 -2.88 9.11 5.55
N PHE A 21 -3.66 8.03 5.57
CA PHE A 21 -4.42 7.56 4.41
C PHE A 21 -5.40 8.63 3.90
N VAL A 22 -6.20 9.21 4.79
CA VAL A 22 -7.15 10.29 4.43
C VAL A 22 -6.42 11.51 3.85
N PHE A 23 -5.28 11.90 4.43
CA PHE A 23 -4.44 12.96 3.91
C PHE A 23 -3.93 12.64 2.50
N ALA A 24 -3.45 11.42 2.27
CA ALA A 24 -2.95 10.98 0.97
C ALA A 24 -4.05 11.02 -0.12
N ILE A 25 -5.26 10.56 0.21
CA ILE A 25 -6.44 10.68 -0.69
C ILE A 25 -6.75 12.16 -0.99
N SER A 26 -6.73 13.03 0.04
CA SER A 26 -6.95 14.46 -0.15
C SER A 26 -5.92 15.09 -1.11
N LYS A 27 -4.66 14.65 -1.04
CA LYS A 27 -3.62 15.10 -2.00
C LYS A 27 -3.87 14.58 -3.41
N ALA A 28 -4.35 13.34 -3.57
CA ALA A 28 -4.68 12.79 -4.89
C ALA A 28 -5.81 13.58 -5.57
N THR A 29 -6.79 14.10 -4.82
CA THR A 29 -7.87 14.91 -5.39
C THR A 29 -7.36 16.21 -6.03
N ALA A 30 -6.18 16.71 -5.66
CA ALA A 30 -5.59 17.88 -6.29
C ALA A 30 -5.30 17.69 -7.81
N LEU A 31 -5.15 16.44 -8.27
CA LEU A 31 -4.94 16.11 -9.69
C LEU A 31 -6.15 16.45 -10.57
N ILE A 32 -7.35 16.46 -9.99
CA ILE A 32 -8.59 16.73 -10.73
C ILE A 32 -9.08 18.17 -10.59
N HIS A 33 -8.34 19.04 -9.87
CA HIS A 33 -8.71 20.46 -9.75
C HIS A 33 -8.38 21.31 -10.99
N PRO A 34 -7.28 21.07 -11.76
CA PRO A 34 -6.98 21.88 -12.93
C PRO A 34 -7.97 21.58 -14.07
N ILE A 35 -8.86 22.54 -14.33
CA ILE A 35 -9.80 22.49 -15.45
C ILE A 35 -9.23 23.37 -16.57
N HIS A 36 -8.89 22.76 -17.71
CA HIS A 36 -8.50 23.49 -18.92
C HIS A 36 -9.72 23.61 -19.86
N ASN A 37 -10.11 24.84 -20.19
CA ASN A 37 -11.24 25.11 -21.09
C ASN A 37 -12.59 24.45 -20.68
N GLY A 38 -12.86 24.32 -19.39
CA GLY A 38 -14.09 23.70 -18.88
C GLY A 38 -14.11 22.15 -18.92
N VAL A 39 -13.02 21.51 -19.33
CA VAL A 39 -12.92 20.04 -19.41
C VAL A 39 -11.72 19.54 -18.61
N LEU A 40 -11.91 18.45 -17.88
CA LEU A 40 -10.84 17.75 -17.20
C LEU A 40 -10.01 16.95 -18.23
N ALA A 41 -8.68 17.09 -18.19
CA ALA A 41 -7.80 16.33 -19.05
C ALA A 41 -7.85 14.82 -18.69
N TRP A 42 -7.99 13.97 -19.69
CA TRP A 42 -7.99 12.50 -19.50
C TRP A 42 -6.75 11.98 -18.76
N ASP A 43 -5.59 12.59 -19.03
CA ASP A 43 -4.34 12.24 -18.36
C ASP A 43 -4.40 12.50 -16.85
N SER A 44 -4.95 13.64 -16.43
CA SER A 44 -5.13 13.97 -15.01
C SER A 44 -6.10 13.01 -14.32
N LEU A 45 -7.15 12.60 -15.04
CA LEU A 45 -8.12 11.64 -14.54
C LEU A 45 -7.47 10.24 -14.35
N LEU A 46 -6.68 9.78 -15.30
CA LEU A 46 -5.94 8.51 -15.21
C LEU A 46 -4.92 8.55 -14.07
N ASP A 47 -4.15 9.63 -13.94
CA ASP A 47 -3.17 9.80 -12.88
C ASP A 47 -3.85 9.83 -11.49
N PHE A 48 -5.03 10.43 -11.40
CA PHE A 48 -5.87 10.39 -10.19
C PHE A 48 -6.28 8.95 -9.84
N PHE A 49 -6.85 8.20 -10.78
CA PHE A 49 -7.29 6.83 -10.52
C PHE A 49 -6.12 5.93 -10.13
N ILE A 50 -4.98 6.03 -10.81
CA ILE A 50 -3.77 5.25 -10.47
C ILE A 50 -3.30 5.60 -9.05
N SER A 51 -3.23 6.89 -8.73
CA SER A 51 -2.82 7.35 -7.39
C SER A 51 -3.74 6.82 -6.29
N VAL A 52 -5.05 6.92 -6.50
CA VAL A 52 -6.06 6.43 -5.54
C VAL A 52 -5.97 4.91 -5.40
N MET A 53 -5.81 4.15 -6.49
CA MET A 53 -5.61 2.70 -6.43
C MET A 53 -4.38 2.31 -5.61
N VAL A 54 -3.26 3.00 -5.81
CA VAL A 54 -2.02 2.77 -5.05
C VAL A 54 -2.24 3.00 -3.56
N ILE A 55 -2.86 4.13 -3.21
CA ILE A 55 -3.10 4.52 -1.81
C ILE A 55 -4.06 3.52 -1.14
N ILE A 56 -5.17 3.17 -1.78
CA ILE A 56 -6.15 2.21 -1.26
C ILE A 56 -5.52 0.82 -1.11
N ASN A 57 -4.78 0.36 -2.11
CA ASN A 57 -4.09 -0.93 -2.08
C ASN A 57 -3.14 -1.02 -0.88
N SER A 58 -2.30 -0.01 -0.71
CA SER A 58 -1.32 0.06 0.38
C SER A 58 -2.00 0.07 1.75
N TRP A 59 -3.07 0.86 1.91
CA TRP A 59 -3.86 0.92 3.14
C TRP A 59 -4.55 -0.41 3.44
N MET A 60 -5.17 -1.03 2.44
CA MET A 60 -5.92 -2.27 2.58
C MET A 60 -5.04 -3.41 3.08
N ILE A 61 -3.87 -3.63 2.47
CA ILE A 61 -2.96 -4.73 2.84
C ILE A 61 -2.43 -4.52 4.27
N GLN A 62 -2.03 -3.29 4.62
CA GLN A 62 -1.58 -2.97 5.97
C GLN A 62 -2.69 -3.18 7.00
N THR A 63 -3.91 -2.76 6.70
CA THR A 63 -5.07 -2.90 7.58
C THR A 63 -5.42 -4.37 7.79
N ILE A 64 -5.39 -5.20 6.75
CA ILE A 64 -5.60 -6.65 6.86
C ILE A 64 -4.54 -7.27 7.77
N TYR A 65 -3.26 -6.93 7.57
CA TYR A 65 -2.19 -7.43 8.44
C TYR A 65 -2.41 -7.02 9.91
N THR A 66 -2.68 -5.74 10.14
CA THR A 66 -2.83 -5.18 11.48
C THR A 66 -4.04 -5.77 12.20
N ASN A 67 -5.16 -5.93 11.51
CA ASN A 67 -6.38 -6.51 12.11
C ASN A 67 -6.21 -7.99 12.46
N ARG A 68 -5.49 -8.75 11.66
CA ARG A 68 -5.36 -10.19 11.83
C ARG A 68 -4.16 -10.60 12.68
N TYR A 69 -3.02 -9.96 12.49
CA TYR A 69 -1.73 -10.32 13.10
C TYR A 69 -1.07 -9.21 13.90
N GLY A 70 -1.64 -7.99 13.87
CA GLY A 70 -1.08 -6.85 14.58
C GLY A 70 -0.99 -7.12 16.08
N THR A 71 0.22 -7.04 16.60
CA THR A 71 0.52 -7.05 18.04
C THR A 71 1.13 -5.71 18.40
N ASN A 72 0.87 -5.23 19.62
CA ASN A 72 1.49 -4.00 20.14
C ASN A 72 2.99 -4.25 20.42
N SER A 73 3.77 -4.39 19.36
CA SER A 73 5.21 -4.57 19.42
C SER A 73 5.92 -3.38 18.80
N LEU A 74 7.09 -3.02 19.34
CA LEU A 74 7.93 -1.95 18.79
C LEU A 74 8.21 -2.18 17.30
N PHE A 75 8.41 -3.42 16.88
CA PHE A 75 8.63 -3.80 15.50
C PHE A 75 7.45 -3.38 14.59
N ASN A 76 6.22 -3.74 14.95
CA ASN A 76 5.03 -3.39 14.17
C ASN A 76 4.80 -1.87 14.15
N MET A 77 5.01 -1.18 15.27
CA MET A 77 4.90 0.28 15.34
C MET A 77 5.92 0.97 14.41
N VAL A 78 7.20 0.57 14.47
CA VAL A 78 8.25 1.17 13.64
C VAL A 78 7.95 0.98 12.15
N ILE A 79 7.56 -0.23 11.74
CA ILE A 79 7.20 -0.48 10.33
C ILE A 79 5.97 0.36 9.92
N MET A 80 4.97 0.46 10.79
CA MET A 80 3.80 1.28 10.50
C MET A 80 4.17 2.76 10.32
N PHE A 81 5.08 3.31 11.14
CA PHE A 81 5.59 4.67 10.95
C PHE A 81 6.40 4.83 9.66
N ILE A 82 7.20 3.84 9.28
CA ILE A 82 7.89 3.83 7.98
C ILE A 82 6.87 3.86 6.84
N ASN A 83 5.84 3.03 6.90
CA ASN A 83 4.78 2.98 5.88
C ASN A 83 3.99 4.29 5.80
N MET A 84 3.72 4.94 6.94
CA MET A 84 3.15 6.30 6.97
C MET A 84 4.05 7.30 6.23
N GLY A 85 5.35 7.28 6.51
CA GLY A 85 6.32 8.15 5.84
C GLY A 85 6.37 7.93 4.34
N LEU A 86 6.36 6.68 3.89
CA LEU A 86 6.32 6.32 2.46
C LEU A 86 5.02 6.78 1.80
N MET A 87 3.88 6.61 2.48
CA MET A 87 2.58 7.06 1.96
C MET A 87 2.52 8.59 1.84
N LEU A 88 3.04 9.32 2.83
CA LEU A 88 3.19 10.78 2.76
C LEU A 88 4.13 11.21 1.64
N PHE A 89 5.24 10.49 1.44
CA PHE A 89 6.16 10.75 0.34
C PHE A 89 5.46 10.58 -1.01
N ILE A 90 4.76 9.45 -1.23
CA ILE A 90 4.00 9.20 -2.46
C ILE A 90 2.98 10.33 -2.70
N SER A 91 2.22 10.70 -1.68
CA SER A 91 1.17 11.73 -1.80
C SER A 91 1.72 13.11 -2.12
N ASN A 92 2.91 13.46 -1.63
CA ASN A 92 3.55 14.75 -1.91
C ASN A 92 4.25 14.79 -3.27
N MET A 93 4.54 13.64 -3.89
CA MET A 93 5.07 13.58 -5.26
C MET A 93 3.98 13.78 -6.33
N ILE A 94 2.71 13.74 -5.93
CA ILE A 94 1.58 14.02 -6.82
C ILE A 94 1.68 15.47 -7.33
N GLY A 95 1.62 15.66 -8.65
CA GLY A 95 1.72 16.97 -9.29
C GLY A 95 3.12 17.35 -9.81
N TYR A 96 4.13 16.52 -9.56
CA TYR A 96 5.44 16.66 -10.18
C TYR A 96 5.45 16.17 -11.65
N ASN A 97 6.59 16.36 -12.34
CA ASN A 97 6.77 15.84 -13.69
C ASN A 97 6.44 14.33 -13.71
N ARG A 98 5.58 13.90 -14.65
CA ARG A 98 5.03 12.54 -14.76
C ARG A 98 6.11 11.45 -14.72
N GLN A 99 7.25 11.68 -15.35
CA GLN A 99 8.36 10.71 -15.38
C GLN A 99 9.03 10.58 -14.00
N GLN A 100 9.29 11.68 -13.32
CA GLN A 100 9.87 11.68 -11.98
C GLN A 100 8.90 11.09 -10.97
N TRP A 101 7.62 11.49 -11.03
CA TRP A 101 6.56 10.94 -10.20
C TRP A 101 6.49 9.41 -10.32
N TYR A 102 6.50 8.88 -11.56
CA TYR A 102 6.43 7.45 -11.82
C TYR A 102 7.56 6.67 -11.14
N TYR A 103 8.82 7.05 -11.37
CA TYR A 103 9.96 6.33 -10.79
C TYR A 103 9.97 6.40 -9.26
N HIS A 104 9.75 7.57 -8.67
CA HIS A 104 9.71 7.72 -7.23
C HIS A 104 8.54 6.95 -6.59
N THR A 105 7.41 6.91 -7.24
CA THR A 105 6.24 6.14 -6.80
C THR A 105 6.52 4.64 -6.86
N CYS A 106 7.11 4.12 -7.93
CA CYS A 106 7.51 2.72 -8.02
C CYS A 106 8.46 2.33 -6.88
N TRP A 107 9.49 3.13 -6.59
CA TRP A 107 10.40 2.87 -5.49
C TRP A 107 9.69 2.90 -4.13
N ALA A 108 8.85 3.89 -3.89
CA ALA A 108 8.15 4.03 -2.62
C ALA A 108 7.12 2.92 -2.40
N VAL A 109 6.32 2.58 -3.43
CA VAL A 109 5.34 1.49 -3.37
C VAL A 109 6.03 0.13 -3.25
N GLY A 110 7.12 -0.09 -4.00
CA GLY A 110 7.94 -1.30 -3.89
C GLY A 110 8.49 -1.49 -2.48
N THR A 111 9.00 -0.41 -1.85
CA THR A 111 9.49 -0.45 -0.47
C THR A 111 8.34 -0.70 0.51
N LEU A 112 7.19 -0.06 0.33
CA LEU A 112 6.02 -0.26 1.18
C LEU A 112 5.52 -1.71 1.14
N THR A 113 5.41 -2.30 -0.05
CA THR A 113 5.02 -3.72 -0.19
C THR A 113 6.10 -4.66 0.34
N LEU A 114 7.37 -4.28 0.24
CA LEU A 114 8.49 -5.04 0.82
C LEU A 114 8.45 -5.04 2.35
N THR A 115 8.13 -3.92 3.00
CA THR A 115 7.95 -3.88 4.46
C THR A 115 6.81 -4.79 4.92
N LEU A 116 5.70 -4.83 4.17
CA LEU A 116 4.59 -5.75 4.41
C LEU A 116 5.02 -7.22 4.25
N PHE A 117 5.78 -7.53 3.20
CA PHE A 117 6.36 -8.86 3.01
C PHE A 117 7.19 -9.27 4.23
N PHE A 118 8.03 -8.39 4.75
CA PHE A 118 8.81 -8.67 5.97
C PHE A 118 7.93 -8.87 7.21
N GLN A 119 6.84 -8.12 7.36
CA GLN A 119 5.90 -8.33 8.46
C GLN A 119 5.26 -9.73 8.40
N TYR A 120 4.78 -10.15 7.22
CA TYR A 120 4.23 -11.50 7.03
C TYR A 120 5.30 -12.59 7.20
N LEU A 121 6.55 -12.33 6.78
CA LEU A 121 7.67 -13.25 6.95
C LEU A 121 7.98 -13.47 8.43
N VAL A 122 8.06 -12.41 9.22
CA VAL A 122 8.26 -12.49 10.68
C VAL A 122 7.11 -13.24 11.33
N GLN A 123 5.87 -13.00 10.91
CA GLN A 123 4.71 -13.72 11.43
C GLN A 123 4.75 -15.19 11.07
N PHE A 124 5.19 -15.55 9.88
CA PHE A 124 5.39 -16.94 9.46
C PHE A 124 6.40 -17.70 10.34
N PHE A 125 7.52 -17.05 10.66
CA PHE A 125 8.55 -17.65 11.54
C PHE A 125 8.15 -17.71 13.01
N ARG A 126 7.31 -16.79 13.49
CA ARG A 126 6.78 -16.85 14.86
C ARG A 126 5.87 -18.05 15.10
N GLY A 127 5.38 -18.67 14.04
CA GLY A 127 4.54 -19.87 14.09
C GLY A 127 3.09 -19.54 14.45
N SER A 128 2.17 -19.92 13.57
CA SER A 128 0.76 -20.00 13.90
C SER A 128 0.43 -21.42 14.32
N THR A 129 -0.31 -21.58 15.41
CA THR A 129 -0.75 -22.88 15.93
C THR A 129 -1.84 -23.50 15.05
N ASP A 130 -2.50 -22.66 14.20
CA ASP A 130 -3.57 -23.07 13.32
C ASP A 130 -3.07 -23.24 11.88
N SER A 131 -3.39 -24.41 11.26
CA SER A 131 -2.98 -24.73 9.88
C SER A 131 -3.60 -23.77 8.85
N ALA A 132 -4.85 -23.33 9.06
CA ALA A 132 -5.56 -22.40 8.19
C ALA A 132 -4.91 -21.00 8.19
N ASP A 133 -4.45 -20.54 9.35
CA ASP A 133 -3.72 -19.29 9.46
C ASP A 133 -2.38 -19.34 8.73
N ARG A 134 -1.68 -20.47 8.83
CA ARG A 134 -0.40 -20.68 8.16
C ARG A 134 -0.51 -20.66 6.64
N GLU A 135 -1.58 -21.22 6.08
CA GLU A 135 -1.85 -21.15 4.64
C GLU A 135 -2.17 -19.71 4.20
N SER A 136 -2.96 -18.99 4.97
CA SER A 136 -3.24 -17.58 4.71
C SER A 136 -1.97 -16.73 4.71
N ILE A 137 -1.09 -16.90 5.69
CA ILE A 137 0.20 -16.17 5.76
C ILE A 137 1.06 -16.47 4.54
N LYS A 138 1.13 -17.75 4.09
CA LYS A 138 1.84 -18.11 2.86
C LYS A 138 1.26 -17.42 1.63
N GLY A 139 -0.07 -17.38 1.51
CA GLY A 139 -0.75 -16.67 0.42
C GLY A 139 -0.35 -15.19 0.37
N PHE A 140 -0.42 -14.50 1.51
CA PHE A 140 -0.02 -13.09 1.59
C PHE A 140 1.48 -12.87 1.36
N LEU A 141 2.35 -13.80 1.78
CA LEU A 141 3.78 -13.75 1.48
C LEU A 141 4.04 -13.80 -0.02
N TRP A 142 3.44 -14.76 -0.72
CA TRP A 142 3.58 -14.86 -2.18
C TRP A 142 3.03 -13.61 -2.87
N LEU A 143 1.87 -13.14 -2.46
CA LEU A 143 1.21 -12.00 -3.04
C LEU A 143 2.03 -10.71 -2.86
N THR A 144 2.45 -10.39 -1.63
CA THR A 144 3.24 -9.18 -1.35
C THR A 144 4.65 -9.27 -1.93
N GLY A 145 5.24 -10.48 -1.98
CA GLY A 145 6.55 -10.72 -2.60
C GLY A 145 6.49 -10.51 -4.13
N LEU A 146 5.53 -11.12 -4.81
CA LEU A 146 5.35 -10.94 -6.26
C LEU A 146 4.99 -9.48 -6.60
N GLN A 147 4.16 -8.84 -5.80
CA GLN A 147 3.81 -7.43 -5.99
C GLN A 147 5.03 -6.53 -5.85
N SER A 148 5.84 -6.72 -4.80
CA SER A 148 7.06 -5.94 -4.60
C SER A 148 8.04 -6.12 -5.77
N LEU A 149 8.29 -7.36 -6.18
CA LEU A 149 9.15 -7.67 -7.34
C LEU A 149 8.61 -7.04 -8.62
N GLY A 150 7.32 -7.17 -8.88
CA GLY A 150 6.69 -6.59 -10.07
C GLY A 150 6.79 -5.08 -10.13
N VAL A 151 6.59 -4.40 -8.98
CA VAL A 151 6.73 -2.94 -8.89
C VAL A 151 8.18 -2.48 -9.09
N TYR A 152 9.17 -3.18 -8.52
CA TYR A 152 10.58 -2.87 -8.78
C TYR A 152 10.98 -3.14 -10.23
N LEU A 153 10.49 -4.23 -10.83
CA LEU A 153 10.69 -4.49 -12.26
C LEU A 153 10.09 -3.37 -13.10
N ALA A 154 8.88 -2.90 -12.76
CA ALA A 154 8.25 -1.78 -13.46
C ALA A 154 9.14 -0.52 -13.47
N ALA A 155 9.88 -0.26 -12.37
CA ALA A 155 10.80 0.87 -12.29
C ALA A 155 12.03 0.75 -13.23
N LEU A 156 12.37 -0.46 -13.69
CA LEU A 156 13.51 -0.68 -14.60
C LEU A 156 13.14 -0.45 -16.07
N PHE A 157 11.84 -0.44 -16.39
CA PHE A 157 11.37 -0.23 -17.76
C PHE A 157 10.99 1.23 -18.03
N PRO A 158 11.03 1.66 -19.31
CA PRO A 158 10.50 2.98 -19.69
C PRO A 158 9.03 3.11 -19.29
N ILE A 159 8.61 4.32 -18.95
CA ILE A 159 7.27 4.63 -18.41
C ILE A 159 6.12 4.00 -19.24
N TYR A 160 6.26 3.93 -20.56
CA TYR A 160 5.22 3.39 -21.45
C TYR A 160 4.93 1.90 -21.22
N VAL A 161 5.96 1.11 -20.92
CA VAL A 161 5.84 -0.33 -20.64
C VAL A 161 5.67 -0.55 -19.14
N GLY A 162 6.44 0.18 -18.36
CA GLY A 162 6.48 0.04 -16.92
C GLY A 162 5.14 0.31 -16.23
N VAL A 163 4.35 1.26 -16.73
CA VAL A 163 3.01 1.56 -16.17
C VAL A 163 2.08 0.33 -16.25
N TYR A 164 2.12 -0.44 -17.33
CA TYR A 164 1.30 -1.66 -17.43
C TYR A 164 1.75 -2.73 -16.42
N ILE A 165 3.08 -2.91 -16.25
CA ILE A 165 3.63 -3.85 -15.28
C ILE A 165 3.27 -3.41 -13.86
N PHE A 166 3.34 -2.10 -13.58
CA PHE A 166 2.99 -1.51 -12.30
C PHE A 166 1.51 -1.74 -11.96
N ILE A 167 0.60 -1.43 -12.90
CA ILE A 167 -0.84 -1.65 -12.71
C ILE A 167 -1.14 -3.15 -12.53
N ALA A 168 -0.55 -4.01 -13.36
CA ALA A 168 -0.71 -5.46 -13.23
C ALA A 168 -0.26 -5.96 -11.85
N SER A 169 0.88 -5.45 -11.34
CA SER A 169 1.40 -5.81 -10.02
C SER A 169 0.48 -5.37 -8.88
N ILE A 170 -0.15 -4.19 -8.98
CA ILE A 170 -1.12 -3.71 -7.98
C ILE A 170 -2.41 -4.52 -8.05
N LEU A 171 -2.89 -4.87 -9.26
CA LEU A 171 -4.12 -5.64 -9.42
C LEU A 171 -4.01 -7.07 -8.88
N LEU A 172 -2.80 -7.64 -8.79
CA LEU A 172 -2.58 -8.94 -8.14
C LEU A 172 -3.15 -9.00 -6.71
N THR A 173 -3.25 -7.87 -6.03
CA THR A 173 -3.75 -7.82 -4.66
C THR A 173 -5.27 -7.95 -4.56
N PHE A 174 -5.99 -7.75 -5.66
CA PHE A 174 -7.45 -7.81 -5.71
C PHE A 174 -7.99 -9.17 -6.17
N ILE A 175 -7.09 -10.14 -6.45
CA ILE A 175 -7.40 -11.54 -6.80
C ILE A 175 -7.31 -12.39 -5.53
#